data_8ae145a129bb8a550464606744e9babf
#
_entry.id   8ae145a129bb8a550464606744e9babf
#
_cell.length_a   1.000
_cell.length_b   1.000
_cell.length_c   1.000
_cell.angle_alpha   90.00
_cell.angle_beta   90.00
_cell.angle_gamma   90.00
#
_symmetry.space_group_name_H-M   'P 1'
#
loop_
_entity.id
_entity.type
_entity.pdbx_description
1 polymer ?
#
loop_
_entity_poly.entity_id
_entity_poly.type
_entity_poly.pdbx_seq_one_letter_code
_entity_poly.pdbx_strand_id
1 'polypeptide(L)'
;MSAIQIILIVLAVLFCLDLSFWILVIISSWFINTKKEYHKNSRYHRFLLNEATRRVIKVGRIKVHLTGKEKIPADSRFLLVCNHRSKFDPITTWYALKKSDIAFISKPENFKIFSFGRIIRRCCFLPIDRGNPHKAMKTIIDAIHLLEKNEVSIGIYPEGTRTTTGYMAELKSGSFKIAEKTKVPVVIMTAKNTEKICRNFPFRKTDVWLDILDVIPKEKVMQLSTIEMSEYAEKLMKKNMGEIQ
;
A
#
# COMPACT_ATOMS: atom_id res chain seq x y z
N MET A 1 -35.92 21.65 22.84
CA MET A 1 -35.01 20.49 22.96
C MET A 1 -33.88 20.84 23.92
N SER A 2 -33.57 19.96 24.86
CA SER A 2 -32.41 20.16 25.73
C SER A 2 -31.09 20.00 24.95
N ALA A 3 -30.00 20.58 25.44
CA ALA A 3 -28.68 20.42 24.81
C ALA A 3 -28.28 18.94 24.69
N ILE A 4 -28.64 18.12 25.67
CA ILE A 4 -28.39 16.67 25.68
C ILE A 4 -29.13 15.97 24.49
N GLN A 5 -30.41 16.33 24.26
CA GLN A 5 -31.18 15.76 23.14
C GLN A 5 -30.55 16.13 21.79
N ILE A 6 -30.07 17.36 21.64
CA ILE A 6 -29.39 17.79 20.40
C ILE A 6 -28.10 16.97 20.20
N ILE A 7 -27.28 16.81 21.25
CA ILE A 7 -26.05 16.00 21.18
C ILE A 7 -26.36 14.56 20.79
N LEU A 8 -27.35 13.92 21.42
CA LEU A 8 -27.75 12.55 21.11
C LEU A 8 -28.22 12.39 19.65
N ILE A 9 -29.02 13.34 19.14
CA ILE A 9 -29.47 13.33 17.76
C ILE A 9 -28.25 13.45 16.82
N VAL A 10 -27.33 14.38 17.08
CA VAL A 10 -26.14 14.53 16.24
C VAL A 10 -25.29 13.26 16.23
N LEU A 11 -25.08 12.63 17.39
CA LEU A 11 -24.35 11.36 17.49
C LEU A 11 -25.05 10.25 16.73
N ALA A 12 -26.38 10.14 16.83
CA ALA A 12 -27.18 9.14 16.09
C ALA A 12 -27.08 9.36 14.57
N VAL A 13 -27.17 10.60 14.10
CA VAL A 13 -27.01 10.94 12.68
C VAL A 13 -25.60 10.56 12.19
N LEU A 14 -24.56 10.93 12.92
CA LEU A 14 -23.18 10.57 12.55
C LEU A 14 -22.97 9.05 12.50
N PHE A 15 -23.55 8.31 13.45
CA PHE A 15 -23.51 6.85 13.45
C PHE A 15 -24.26 6.25 12.23
N CYS A 16 -25.46 6.75 11.92
CA CYS A 16 -26.22 6.30 10.76
C CYS A 16 -25.49 6.58 9.44
N LEU A 17 -24.82 7.75 9.32
CA LEU A 17 -24.02 8.08 8.15
C LEU A 17 -22.81 7.13 8.00
N ASP A 18 -22.13 6.82 9.09
CA ASP A 18 -21.00 5.87 9.04
C ASP A 18 -21.48 4.45 8.71
N LEU A 19 -22.57 3.99 9.31
CA LEU A 19 -23.20 2.69 9.01
C LEU A 19 -23.62 2.60 7.54
N SER A 20 -24.26 3.65 7.01
CA SER A 20 -24.68 3.73 5.59
C SER A 20 -23.48 3.61 4.65
N PHE A 21 -22.34 4.20 5.00
CA PHE A 21 -21.10 4.05 4.23
C PHE A 21 -20.64 2.59 4.18
N TRP A 22 -20.63 1.88 5.32
CA TRP A 22 -20.21 0.46 5.35
C TRP A 22 -21.18 -0.45 4.61
N ILE A 23 -22.47 -0.18 4.69
CA ILE A 23 -23.49 -0.87 3.88
C ILE A 23 -23.21 -0.66 2.38
N LEU A 24 -22.93 0.57 1.96
CA LEU A 24 -22.57 0.89 0.57
C LEU A 24 -21.32 0.10 0.12
N VAL A 25 -20.29 0.04 0.97
CA VAL A 25 -19.07 -0.75 0.69
C VAL A 25 -19.39 -2.23 0.48
N ILE A 26 -20.23 -2.81 1.35
CA ILE A 26 -20.66 -4.21 1.26
C ILE A 26 -21.44 -4.45 -0.04
N ILE A 27 -22.48 -3.65 -0.29
CA ILE A 27 -23.32 -3.78 -1.49
C ILE A 27 -22.46 -3.64 -2.75
N SER A 28 -21.62 -2.60 -2.83
CA SER A 28 -20.73 -2.39 -3.97
C SER A 28 -19.79 -3.58 -4.21
N SER A 29 -19.35 -4.23 -3.13
CA SER A 29 -18.48 -5.39 -3.24
C SER A 29 -19.16 -6.63 -3.82
N TRP A 30 -20.47 -6.79 -3.63
CA TRP A 30 -21.21 -7.95 -4.14
C TRP A 30 -21.26 -8.02 -5.66
N PHE A 31 -21.26 -6.88 -6.33
CA PHE A 31 -21.25 -6.80 -7.80
C PHE A 31 -19.87 -7.07 -8.42
N ILE A 32 -18.83 -7.34 -7.62
CA ILE A 32 -17.49 -7.61 -8.13
C ILE A 32 -17.32 -9.12 -8.37
N ASN A 33 -17.09 -9.50 -9.63
CA ASN A 33 -16.77 -10.87 -9.99
C ASN A 33 -15.35 -11.23 -9.51
N THR A 34 -15.26 -12.16 -8.56
CA THR A 34 -13.99 -12.58 -7.94
C THR A 34 -13.12 -13.50 -8.82
N LYS A 35 -13.71 -14.06 -9.90
CA LYS A 35 -13.01 -14.91 -10.87
C LYS A 35 -12.36 -14.09 -12.00
N LYS A 36 -12.80 -12.83 -12.17
CA LYS A 36 -12.28 -11.94 -13.21
C LYS A 36 -11.01 -11.23 -12.74
N GLU A 37 -9.99 -11.16 -13.59
CA GLU A 37 -8.84 -10.28 -13.43
C GLU A 37 -9.20 -8.87 -13.91
N TYR A 38 -8.78 -7.86 -13.17
CA TYR A 38 -9.08 -6.46 -13.48
C TYR A 38 -7.78 -5.70 -13.75
N HIS A 39 -7.63 -5.26 -15.00
CA HIS A 39 -6.47 -4.49 -15.47
C HIS A 39 -6.79 -3.00 -15.69
N LYS A 40 -7.98 -2.57 -15.26
CA LYS A 40 -8.39 -1.16 -15.30
C LYS A 40 -8.75 -0.68 -13.91
N ASN A 41 -8.10 0.40 -13.48
CA ASN A 41 -8.30 1.03 -12.20
C ASN A 41 -9.70 1.64 -12.09
N SER A 42 -10.46 1.29 -11.06
CA SER A 42 -11.80 1.84 -10.82
C SER A 42 -11.74 3.02 -9.85
N ARG A 43 -11.95 4.23 -10.34
CA ARG A 43 -12.01 5.43 -9.50
C ARG A 43 -13.06 5.33 -8.39
N TYR A 44 -14.22 4.73 -8.67
CA TYR A 44 -15.26 4.52 -7.68
C TYR A 44 -14.81 3.62 -6.52
N HIS A 45 -14.26 2.44 -6.83
CA HIS A 45 -13.79 1.53 -5.78
C HIS A 45 -12.57 2.07 -5.05
N ARG A 46 -11.71 2.84 -5.75
CA ARG A 46 -10.60 3.56 -5.11
C ARG A 46 -11.10 4.61 -4.14
N PHE A 47 -12.15 5.36 -4.49
CA PHE A 47 -12.80 6.28 -3.56
C PHE A 47 -13.32 5.56 -2.32
N LEU A 48 -14.04 4.43 -2.47
CA LEU A 48 -14.52 3.63 -1.34
C LEU A 48 -13.36 3.14 -0.46
N LEU A 49 -12.26 2.66 -1.07
CA LEU A 49 -11.09 2.19 -0.34
C LEU A 49 -10.39 3.35 0.40
N ASN A 50 -10.28 4.52 -0.21
CA ASN A 50 -9.72 5.71 0.44
C ASN A 50 -10.52 6.12 1.66
N GLU A 51 -11.85 6.16 1.54
CA GLU A 51 -12.73 6.53 2.64
C GLU A 51 -12.76 5.48 3.75
N ALA A 52 -12.75 4.18 3.39
CA ALA A 52 -12.60 3.11 4.38
C ALA A 52 -11.26 3.20 5.11
N THR A 53 -10.15 3.42 4.38
CA THR A 53 -8.82 3.58 4.97
C THR A 53 -8.74 4.79 5.89
N ARG A 54 -9.35 5.94 5.49
CA ARG A 54 -9.42 7.13 6.34
C ARG A 54 -10.10 6.84 7.68
N ARG A 55 -11.19 6.05 7.66
CA ARG A 55 -11.90 5.63 8.89
C ARG A 55 -11.03 4.72 9.74
N VAL A 56 -10.36 3.74 9.14
CA VAL A 56 -9.42 2.86 9.85
C VAL A 56 -8.30 3.66 10.52
N ILE A 57 -7.70 4.62 9.84
CA ILE A 57 -6.66 5.51 10.38
C ILE A 57 -7.20 6.33 11.56
N LYS A 58 -8.42 6.90 11.43
CA LYS A 58 -9.05 7.69 12.48
C LYS A 58 -9.39 6.85 13.71
N VAL A 59 -10.10 5.73 13.51
CA VAL A 59 -10.50 4.82 14.59
C VAL A 59 -9.28 4.19 15.26
N GLY A 60 -8.27 3.81 14.46
CA GLY A 60 -7.00 3.28 14.95
C GLY A 60 -6.12 4.30 15.68
N ARG A 61 -6.55 5.57 15.77
CA ARG A 61 -5.80 6.68 16.39
C ARG A 61 -4.38 6.77 15.83
N ILE A 62 -4.24 6.55 14.50
CA ILE A 62 -2.96 6.54 13.80
C ILE A 62 -2.68 7.95 13.28
N LYS A 63 -1.53 8.51 13.59
CA LYS A 63 -1.02 9.73 12.98
C LYS A 63 0.10 9.37 12.02
N VAL A 64 -0.15 9.59 10.73
CA VAL A 64 0.83 9.30 9.68
C VAL A 64 1.61 10.57 9.36
N HIS A 65 2.93 10.47 9.51
CA HIS A 65 3.88 11.49 9.12
C HIS A 65 4.56 11.04 7.82
N LEU A 66 4.50 11.85 6.79
CA LEU A 66 5.11 11.57 5.48
C LEU A 66 6.18 12.63 5.21
N THR A 67 7.42 12.18 4.97
CA THR A 67 8.54 13.03 4.56
C THR A 67 9.00 12.69 3.15
N GLY A 68 9.67 13.62 2.47
CA GLY A 68 10.19 13.41 1.11
C GLY A 68 9.12 13.30 0.01
N LYS A 69 7.89 13.74 0.28
CA LYS A 69 6.78 13.63 -0.67
C LYS A 69 7.06 14.36 -1.99
N GLU A 70 7.82 15.42 -1.96
CA GLU A 70 8.25 16.23 -3.11
C GLU A 70 9.11 15.43 -4.10
N LYS A 71 9.72 14.34 -3.66
CA LYS A 71 10.55 13.45 -4.52
C LYS A 71 9.71 12.54 -5.42
N ILE A 72 8.42 12.34 -5.09
CA ILE A 72 7.54 11.43 -5.85
C ILE A 72 7.34 11.97 -7.25
N PRO A 73 7.57 11.17 -8.31
CA PRO A 73 7.29 11.59 -9.67
C PRO A 73 5.82 12.02 -9.84
N ALA A 74 5.60 13.24 -10.33
CA ALA A 74 4.26 13.78 -10.54
C ALA A 74 3.62 13.25 -11.84
N ASP A 75 4.43 13.09 -12.89
CA ASP A 75 3.98 12.89 -14.26
C ASP A 75 4.15 11.45 -14.76
N SER A 76 4.60 10.54 -13.91
CA SER A 76 4.80 9.13 -14.28
C SER A 76 4.35 8.17 -13.19
N ARG A 77 3.97 6.97 -13.60
CA ARG A 77 3.83 5.83 -12.68
C ARG A 77 5.22 5.38 -12.23
N PHE A 78 5.27 4.71 -11.09
CA PHE A 78 6.51 4.28 -10.46
C PHE A 78 6.36 2.92 -9.77
N LEU A 79 7.48 2.27 -9.50
CA LEU A 79 7.57 1.17 -8.56
C LEU A 79 7.91 1.72 -7.17
N LEU A 80 7.01 1.52 -6.20
CA LEU A 80 7.29 1.81 -4.78
C LEU A 80 7.85 0.56 -4.12
N VAL A 81 9.02 0.67 -3.51
CA VAL A 81 9.63 -0.36 -2.68
C VAL A 81 9.71 0.13 -1.23
N CYS A 82 9.26 -0.71 -0.29
CA CYS A 82 9.21 -0.37 1.12
C CYS A 82 9.53 -1.59 1.99
N ASN A 83 10.09 -1.38 3.19
CA ASN A 83 10.25 -2.42 4.19
C ASN A 83 8.89 -2.90 4.74
N HIS A 84 8.83 -4.12 5.29
CA HIS A 84 7.58 -4.75 5.72
C HIS A 84 7.63 -5.20 7.19
N ARG A 85 6.97 -4.43 8.07
CA ARG A 85 6.93 -4.69 9.51
C ARG A 85 5.55 -5.11 10.01
N SER A 86 4.48 -4.69 9.34
CA SER A 86 3.13 -4.84 9.85
C SER A 86 2.10 -5.03 8.72
N LYS A 87 0.95 -5.62 9.07
CA LYS A 87 -0.22 -5.62 8.19
C LYS A 87 -0.76 -4.20 7.91
N PHE A 88 -0.35 -3.23 8.69
CA PHE A 88 -0.74 -1.83 8.51
C PHE A 88 0.15 -1.05 7.55
N ASP A 89 1.31 -1.59 7.12
CA ASP A 89 2.18 -0.89 6.17
C ASP A 89 1.45 -0.51 4.88
N PRO A 90 0.74 -1.42 4.17
CA PRO A 90 0.02 -1.04 2.96
C PRO A 90 -1.15 -0.07 3.25
N ILE A 91 -1.77 -0.14 4.43
CA ILE A 91 -2.88 0.73 4.82
C ILE A 91 -2.38 2.16 5.03
N THR A 92 -1.29 2.33 5.80
CA THR A 92 -0.70 3.65 6.07
C THR A 92 -0.08 4.26 4.82
N THR A 93 0.59 3.43 4.00
CA THR A 93 1.16 3.85 2.70
C THR A 93 0.05 4.27 1.72
N TRP A 94 -1.01 3.49 1.59
CA TRP A 94 -2.17 3.84 0.78
C TRP A 94 -2.77 5.19 1.21
N TYR A 95 -2.96 5.37 2.51
CA TYR A 95 -3.49 6.61 3.06
C TYR A 95 -2.63 7.83 2.73
N ALA A 96 -1.31 7.70 2.93
CA ALA A 96 -0.36 8.78 2.70
C ALA A 96 -0.21 9.14 1.22
N LEU A 97 -0.20 8.11 0.34
CA LEU A 97 0.06 8.24 -1.08
C LEU A 97 -1.20 8.07 -1.95
N LYS A 98 -2.38 8.43 -1.43
CA LYS A 98 -3.67 8.26 -2.10
C LYS A 98 -3.79 8.91 -3.48
N LYS A 99 -2.97 9.95 -3.77
CA LYS A 99 -2.93 10.64 -5.06
C LYS A 99 -2.10 9.91 -6.12
N SER A 100 -1.27 8.95 -5.74
CA SER A 100 -0.35 8.26 -6.64
C SER A 100 -0.95 6.99 -7.27
N ASP A 101 -2.24 6.71 -7.01
CA ASP A 101 -2.95 5.55 -7.56
C ASP A 101 -2.19 4.22 -7.42
N ILE A 102 -1.58 3.96 -6.24
CA ILE A 102 -0.79 2.76 -6.02
C ILE A 102 -1.69 1.52 -5.97
N ALA A 103 -1.23 0.41 -6.53
CA ALA A 103 -1.76 -0.92 -6.31
C ALA A 103 -0.68 -1.81 -5.70
N PHE A 104 -1.01 -2.60 -4.67
CA PHE A 104 -0.03 -3.43 -3.99
C PHE A 104 -0.02 -4.87 -4.51
N ILE A 105 1.19 -5.43 -4.64
CA ILE A 105 1.38 -6.87 -4.74
C ILE A 105 1.19 -7.46 -3.35
N SER A 106 0.19 -8.33 -3.17
CA SER A 106 -0.30 -8.77 -1.87
C SER A 106 -0.50 -10.28 -1.79
N LYS A 107 -0.60 -10.83 -0.57
CA LYS A 107 -0.86 -12.27 -0.37
C LYS A 107 -2.24 -12.66 -0.90
N PRO A 108 -2.42 -13.88 -1.46
CA PRO A 108 -3.71 -14.37 -1.97
C PRO A 108 -4.81 -14.36 -0.91
N GLU A 109 -4.48 -14.56 0.38
CA GLU A 109 -5.43 -14.55 1.49
C GLU A 109 -6.14 -13.21 1.65
N ASN A 110 -5.46 -12.09 1.35
CA ASN A 110 -6.05 -10.77 1.45
C ASN A 110 -7.23 -10.57 0.48
N PHE A 111 -7.22 -11.31 -0.64
CA PHE A 111 -8.30 -11.29 -1.64
C PHE A 111 -9.51 -12.14 -1.24
N LYS A 112 -9.40 -12.94 -0.15
CA LYS A 112 -10.49 -13.72 0.43
C LYS A 112 -11.22 -12.95 1.54
N ILE A 113 -10.67 -11.84 2.04
CA ILE A 113 -11.31 -11.02 3.07
C ILE A 113 -12.60 -10.46 2.51
N PHE A 114 -13.71 -10.67 3.25
CA PHE A 114 -15.04 -10.21 2.86
C PHE A 114 -15.06 -8.72 2.52
N SER A 115 -15.73 -8.32 1.45
CA SER A 115 -15.79 -6.98 0.87
C SER A 115 -14.43 -6.39 0.49
N PHE A 116 -13.49 -6.28 1.42
CA PHE A 116 -12.16 -5.71 1.19
C PHE A 116 -11.42 -6.41 0.05
N GLY A 117 -11.33 -7.75 0.08
CA GLY A 117 -10.66 -8.54 -0.93
C GLY A 117 -11.24 -8.36 -2.34
N ARG A 118 -12.55 -8.07 -2.44
CA ARG A 118 -13.22 -7.76 -3.71
C ARG A 118 -12.89 -6.36 -4.18
N ILE A 119 -12.92 -5.36 -3.29
CA ILE A 119 -12.65 -3.96 -3.63
C ILE A 119 -11.21 -3.76 -4.09
N ILE A 120 -10.21 -4.36 -3.41
CA ILE A 120 -8.81 -4.23 -3.82
C ILE A 120 -8.55 -4.80 -5.22
N ARG A 121 -9.31 -5.83 -5.67
CA ARG A 121 -9.24 -6.30 -7.07
C ARG A 121 -9.60 -5.20 -8.06
N ARG A 122 -10.62 -4.40 -7.77
CA ARG A 122 -11.04 -3.26 -8.61
C ARG A 122 -10.08 -2.08 -8.56
N CYS A 123 -9.17 -2.07 -7.58
CA CYS A 123 -8.05 -1.13 -7.46
C CYS A 123 -6.75 -1.68 -8.07
N CYS A 124 -6.82 -2.74 -8.87
CA CYS A 124 -5.70 -3.40 -9.55
C CYS A 124 -4.65 -4.00 -8.61
N PHE A 125 -4.99 -4.34 -7.37
CA PHE A 125 -4.07 -5.12 -6.52
C PHE A 125 -3.87 -6.50 -7.13
N LEU A 126 -2.65 -7.04 -6.98
CA LEU A 126 -2.24 -8.29 -7.59
C LEU A 126 -1.90 -9.34 -6.52
N PRO A 127 -2.49 -10.56 -6.60
CA PRO A 127 -2.13 -11.63 -5.69
C PRO A 127 -0.80 -12.27 -6.11
N ILE A 128 0.14 -12.45 -5.17
CA ILE A 128 1.40 -13.17 -5.42
C ILE A 128 1.45 -14.46 -4.61
N ASP A 129 1.51 -15.58 -5.31
CA ASP A 129 1.75 -16.91 -4.72
C ASP A 129 3.26 -17.17 -4.70
N ARG A 130 3.87 -17.00 -3.53
CA ARG A 130 5.32 -17.15 -3.34
C ARG A 130 5.78 -18.62 -3.31
N GLY A 131 4.86 -19.54 -3.10
CA GLY A 131 5.12 -20.98 -3.15
C GLY A 131 5.15 -21.54 -4.57
N ASN A 132 4.69 -20.76 -5.56
CA ASN A 132 4.65 -21.18 -6.97
C ASN A 132 5.35 -20.14 -7.87
N PRO A 133 6.59 -20.43 -8.34
CA PRO A 133 7.37 -19.52 -9.17
C PRO A 133 6.65 -19.07 -10.47
N HIS A 134 5.92 -19.98 -11.12
CA HIS A 134 5.19 -19.67 -12.35
C HIS A 134 4.06 -18.66 -12.08
N LYS A 135 3.29 -18.86 -11.00
CA LYS A 135 2.23 -17.91 -10.60
C LYS A 135 2.82 -16.57 -10.14
N ALA A 136 3.95 -16.61 -9.43
CA ALA A 136 4.64 -15.38 -9.04
C ALA A 136 5.13 -14.60 -10.27
N MET A 137 5.68 -15.28 -11.29
CA MET A 137 6.09 -14.65 -12.54
C MET A 137 4.90 -14.03 -13.27
N LYS A 138 3.75 -14.71 -13.34
CA LYS A 138 2.52 -14.13 -13.91
C LYS A 138 2.15 -12.82 -13.22
N THR A 139 2.20 -12.76 -11.89
CA THR A 139 1.91 -11.54 -11.12
C THR A 139 2.86 -10.40 -11.49
N ILE A 140 4.14 -10.70 -11.70
CA ILE A 140 5.12 -9.68 -12.15
C ILE A 140 4.78 -9.17 -13.55
N ILE A 141 4.39 -10.05 -14.48
CA ILE A 141 3.95 -9.68 -15.84
C ILE A 141 2.70 -8.80 -15.78
N ASP A 142 1.72 -9.15 -14.96
CA ASP A 142 0.50 -8.35 -14.77
C ASP A 142 0.82 -6.95 -14.20
N ALA A 143 1.78 -6.85 -13.28
CA ALA A 143 2.26 -5.57 -12.75
C ALA A 143 2.93 -4.71 -13.83
N ILE A 144 3.75 -5.33 -14.70
CA ILE A 144 4.37 -4.69 -15.86
C ILE A 144 3.30 -4.10 -16.78
N HIS A 145 2.31 -4.90 -17.18
CA HIS A 145 1.21 -4.44 -18.03
C HIS A 145 0.43 -3.28 -17.46
N LEU A 146 0.19 -3.26 -16.12
CA LEU A 146 -0.51 -2.15 -15.47
C LEU A 146 0.29 -0.85 -15.52
N LEU A 147 1.62 -0.92 -15.36
CA LEU A 147 2.51 0.23 -15.47
C LEU A 147 2.61 0.74 -16.91
N GLU A 148 2.80 -0.16 -17.90
CA GLU A 148 2.87 0.17 -19.32
C GLU A 148 1.59 0.86 -19.83
N LYS A 149 0.41 0.43 -19.31
CA LYS A 149 -0.87 1.06 -19.61
C LYS A 149 -1.14 2.34 -18.81
N ASN A 150 -0.20 2.78 -17.97
CA ASN A 150 -0.32 3.96 -17.11
C ASN A 150 -1.54 3.90 -16.17
N GLU A 151 -2.02 2.71 -15.82
CA GLU A 151 -3.23 2.55 -14.99
C GLU A 151 -2.95 2.88 -13.51
N VAL A 152 -1.88 2.31 -12.95
CA VAL A 152 -1.52 2.47 -11.53
C VAL A 152 0.00 2.43 -11.33
N SER A 153 0.47 3.02 -10.23
CA SER A 153 1.81 2.73 -9.69
C SER A 153 1.76 1.41 -8.91
N ILE A 154 2.87 0.68 -8.84
CA ILE A 154 2.93 -0.61 -8.16
C ILE A 154 3.70 -0.48 -6.85
N GLY A 155 3.11 -0.93 -5.76
CA GLY A 155 3.76 -1.03 -4.45
C GLY A 155 4.14 -2.47 -4.11
N ILE A 156 5.39 -2.68 -3.70
CA ILE A 156 5.88 -4.00 -3.31
C ILE A 156 6.71 -3.91 -2.02
N TYR A 157 6.66 -4.98 -1.24
CA TYR A 157 7.49 -5.20 -0.07
C TYR A 157 8.52 -6.29 -0.39
N PRO A 158 9.74 -5.90 -0.86
CA PRO A 158 10.68 -6.84 -1.46
C PRO A 158 11.31 -7.83 -0.47
N GLU A 159 11.19 -7.61 0.84
CA GLU A 159 11.53 -8.62 1.87
C GLU A 159 10.75 -9.92 1.68
N GLY A 160 9.58 -9.83 1.10
CA GLY A 160 8.72 -10.97 0.83
C GLY A 160 7.97 -11.50 2.06
N THR A 161 8.28 -11.10 3.26
CA THR A 161 7.59 -11.42 4.51
C THR A 161 7.67 -10.24 5.47
N ARG A 162 6.86 -10.26 6.54
CA ARG A 162 6.96 -9.27 7.60
C ARG A 162 8.10 -9.63 8.54
N THR A 163 8.95 -8.66 8.83
CA THR A 163 10.05 -8.85 9.76
C THR A 163 9.59 -8.58 11.19
N THR A 164 9.72 -9.56 12.05
CA THR A 164 9.34 -9.49 13.48
C THR A 164 10.54 -9.30 14.40
N THR A 165 11.76 -9.50 13.90
CA THR A 165 13.02 -9.45 14.66
C THR A 165 13.52 -8.04 14.97
N GLY A 166 12.87 -7.01 14.44
CA GLY A 166 13.33 -5.62 14.56
C GLY A 166 14.29 -5.17 13.47
N TYR A 167 14.98 -6.08 12.81
CA TYR A 167 15.90 -5.80 11.68
C TYR A 167 15.22 -6.11 10.36
N MET A 168 15.59 -5.38 9.32
CA MET A 168 15.09 -5.56 7.96
C MET A 168 15.65 -6.85 7.35
N ALA A 169 14.81 -7.63 6.67
CA ALA A 169 15.30 -8.77 5.90
C ALA A 169 15.92 -8.32 4.59
N GLU A 170 16.74 -9.19 3.98
CA GLU A 170 17.34 -8.96 2.67
C GLU A 170 16.25 -8.74 1.60
N LEU A 171 16.49 -7.79 0.71
CA LEU A 171 15.56 -7.47 -0.37
C LEU A 171 15.74 -8.44 -1.55
N LYS A 172 14.64 -9.00 -2.03
CA LYS A 172 14.64 -9.86 -3.21
C LYS A 172 14.79 -9.05 -4.49
N SER A 173 15.94 -9.14 -5.14
CA SER A 173 16.26 -8.41 -6.38
C SER A 173 15.25 -8.67 -7.51
N GLY A 174 14.62 -9.85 -7.55
CA GLY A 174 13.55 -10.18 -8.49
C GLY A 174 12.35 -9.25 -8.44
N SER A 175 12.12 -8.54 -7.32
CA SER A 175 11.08 -7.51 -7.19
C SER A 175 11.32 -6.30 -8.09
N PHE A 176 12.58 -6.01 -8.40
CA PHE A 176 12.99 -4.88 -9.24
C PHE A 176 12.87 -5.16 -10.75
N LYS A 177 12.61 -6.42 -11.16
CA LYS A 177 12.33 -6.77 -12.56
C LYS A 177 11.18 -5.96 -13.15
N ILE A 178 10.23 -5.54 -12.32
CA ILE A 178 9.12 -4.68 -12.72
C ILE A 178 9.67 -3.36 -13.28
N ALA A 179 10.51 -2.67 -12.52
CA ALA A 179 11.12 -1.41 -12.96
C ALA A 179 12.10 -1.61 -14.13
N GLU A 180 12.94 -2.66 -14.07
CA GLU A 180 13.86 -3.01 -15.16
C GLU A 180 13.15 -3.17 -16.50
N LYS A 181 11.99 -3.82 -16.54
CA LYS A 181 11.22 -4.05 -17.76
C LYS A 181 10.45 -2.81 -18.24
N THR A 182 9.82 -2.10 -17.31
CA THR A 182 8.96 -0.94 -17.65
C THR A 182 9.72 0.38 -17.73
N LYS A 183 10.97 0.42 -17.25
CA LYS A 183 11.79 1.63 -17.17
C LYS A 183 11.13 2.77 -16.38
N VAL A 184 10.25 2.44 -15.44
CA VAL A 184 9.65 3.43 -14.53
C VAL A 184 10.61 3.79 -13.39
N PRO A 185 10.49 4.99 -12.79
CA PRO A 185 11.23 5.35 -11.59
C PRO A 185 10.95 4.39 -10.42
N VAL A 186 11.94 4.18 -9.55
CA VAL A 186 11.79 3.40 -8.31
C VAL A 186 11.81 4.35 -7.12
N VAL A 187 10.70 4.43 -6.41
CA VAL A 187 10.55 5.21 -5.17
C VAL A 187 10.93 4.33 -3.99
N ILE A 188 11.95 4.73 -3.23
CA ILE A 188 12.46 4.00 -2.07
C ILE A 188 11.89 4.64 -0.81
N MET A 189 11.16 3.88 0.00
CA MET A 189 10.48 4.36 1.20
C MET A 189 10.70 3.42 2.38
N THR A 190 10.71 3.98 3.60
CA THR A 190 10.62 3.20 4.84
C THR A 190 9.34 3.49 5.61
N ALA A 191 8.85 2.48 6.31
CA ALA A 191 7.74 2.57 7.26
C ALA A 191 8.23 2.20 8.67
N LYS A 192 7.99 3.08 9.65
CA LYS A 192 8.39 2.91 11.05
C LYS A 192 7.18 2.96 11.98
N ASN A 193 7.22 2.17 13.05
CA ASN A 193 6.21 2.07 14.11
C ASN A 193 4.85 1.49 13.71
N THR A 194 4.68 0.99 12.49
CA THR A 194 3.43 0.34 12.06
C THR A 194 3.12 -0.93 12.85
N GLU A 195 4.13 -1.62 13.36
CA GLU A 195 4.02 -2.78 14.22
C GLU A 195 3.41 -2.45 15.60
N LYS A 196 3.52 -1.19 16.04
CA LYS A 196 2.98 -0.73 17.31
C LYS A 196 1.46 -0.48 17.29
N ILE A 197 0.85 -0.36 16.10
CA ILE A 197 -0.56 0.00 15.94
C ILE A 197 -1.48 -0.97 16.70
N CYS A 198 -1.33 -2.29 16.48
CA CYS A 198 -2.17 -3.28 17.15
C CYS A 198 -2.00 -3.27 18.68
N ARG A 199 -0.79 -3.03 19.16
CA ARG A 199 -0.49 -2.99 20.60
C ARG A 199 -1.04 -1.74 21.26
N ASN A 200 -1.05 -0.62 20.56
CA ASN A 200 -1.50 0.66 21.08
C ASN A 200 -3.02 0.83 21.03
N PHE A 201 -3.68 0.20 20.05
CA PHE A 201 -5.13 0.27 19.91
C PHE A 201 -5.86 -0.48 21.04
N PRO A 202 -6.99 0.03 21.55
CA PRO A 202 -7.64 1.31 21.19
C PRO A 202 -7.20 2.49 22.06
N PHE A 203 -6.39 2.27 23.09
CA PHE A 203 -6.18 3.24 24.17
C PHE A 203 -5.11 4.28 23.86
N ARG A 204 -4.08 3.91 23.07
CA ARG A 204 -2.95 4.77 22.76
C ARG A 204 -2.91 5.16 21.28
N LYS A 205 -2.55 6.41 21.03
CA LYS A 205 -2.23 6.90 19.68
C LYS A 205 -0.93 6.26 19.20
N THR A 206 -0.83 6.04 17.89
CA THR A 206 0.40 5.59 17.23
C THR A 206 0.85 6.61 16.20
N ASP A 207 2.03 7.18 16.40
CA ASP A 207 2.71 7.98 15.39
C ASP A 207 3.51 7.04 14.47
N VAL A 208 3.17 7.05 13.18
CA VAL A 208 3.78 6.26 12.11
C VAL A 208 4.55 7.20 11.20
N TRP A 209 5.81 6.87 10.89
CA TRP A 209 6.63 7.62 9.95
C TRP A 209 6.79 6.84 8.65
N LEU A 210 6.52 7.51 7.56
CA LEU A 210 6.76 7.06 6.19
C LEU A 210 7.75 8.03 5.56
N ASP A 211 8.98 7.55 5.36
CA ASP A 211 10.06 8.39 4.85
C ASP A 211 10.40 7.97 3.42
N ILE A 212 10.15 8.84 2.44
CA ILE A 212 10.62 8.67 1.08
C ILE A 212 12.08 9.09 1.04
N LEU A 213 12.95 8.09 0.94
CA LEU A 213 14.40 8.26 1.09
C LEU A 213 15.00 8.84 -0.19
N ASP A 214 14.70 8.17 -1.31
CA ASP A 214 15.23 8.57 -2.61
C ASP A 214 14.36 8.02 -3.74
N VAL A 215 14.64 8.48 -4.95
CA VAL A 215 14.03 7.97 -6.18
C VAL A 215 15.12 7.64 -7.18
N ILE A 216 15.18 6.40 -7.65
CA ILE A 216 16.01 6.03 -8.79
C ILE A 216 15.25 6.50 -10.05
N PRO A 217 15.73 7.53 -10.75
CA PRO A 217 15.04 8.07 -11.92
C PRO A 217 15.13 7.09 -13.10
N LYS A 218 14.24 7.25 -14.06
CA LYS A 218 14.12 6.39 -15.26
C LYS A 218 15.46 6.15 -15.97
N GLU A 219 16.27 7.20 -16.09
CA GLU A 219 17.58 7.17 -16.77
C GLU A 219 18.56 6.24 -16.04
N LYS A 220 18.54 6.25 -14.72
CA LYS A 220 19.36 5.33 -13.90
C LYS A 220 18.81 3.92 -13.89
N VAL A 221 17.49 3.74 -13.88
CA VAL A 221 16.87 2.40 -13.98
C VAL A 221 17.29 1.69 -15.27
N MET A 222 17.49 2.42 -16.35
CA MET A 222 17.97 1.84 -17.63
C MET A 222 19.42 1.34 -17.57
N GLN A 223 20.23 1.83 -16.65
CA GLN A 223 21.65 1.53 -16.52
C GLN A 223 21.96 0.49 -15.44
N LEU A 224 21.07 0.37 -14.44
CA LEU A 224 21.27 -0.50 -13.28
C LEU A 224 20.62 -1.87 -13.49
N SER A 225 21.29 -2.90 -13.02
CA SER A 225 20.73 -4.24 -12.88
C SER A 225 19.72 -4.28 -11.71
N THR A 226 18.90 -5.33 -11.65
CA THR A 226 17.99 -5.56 -10.53
C THR A 226 18.72 -5.74 -9.20
N ILE A 227 19.94 -6.30 -9.24
CA ILE A 227 20.78 -6.50 -8.04
C ILE A 227 21.25 -5.16 -7.52
N GLU A 228 21.84 -4.31 -8.38
CA GLU A 228 22.32 -2.99 -7.99
C GLU A 228 21.21 -2.08 -7.45
N MET A 229 20.02 -2.11 -8.07
CA MET A 229 18.85 -1.39 -7.55
C MET A 229 18.42 -1.89 -6.18
N SER A 230 18.47 -3.22 -5.96
CA SER A 230 18.12 -3.85 -4.69
C SER A 230 19.10 -3.46 -3.58
N GLU A 231 20.39 -3.57 -3.83
CA GLU A 231 21.46 -3.23 -2.89
C GLU A 231 21.41 -1.73 -2.52
N TYR A 232 21.21 -0.87 -3.50
CA TYR A 232 21.07 0.57 -3.27
C TYR A 232 19.87 0.87 -2.37
N ALA A 233 18.70 0.29 -2.67
CA ALA A 233 17.50 0.47 -1.87
C ALA A 233 17.69 -0.08 -0.44
N GLU A 234 18.27 -1.27 -0.30
CA GLU A 234 18.51 -1.91 0.99
C GLU A 234 19.44 -1.08 1.87
N LYS A 235 20.53 -0.58 1.31
CA LYS A 235 21.48 0.29 2.01
C LYS A 235 20.80 1.55 2.56
N LEU A 236 20.02 2.24 1.73
CA LEU A 236 19.29 3.44 2.16
C LEU A 236 18.27 3.14 3.26
N MET A 237 17.50 2.06 3.09
CA MET A 237 16.49 1.66 4.07
C MET A 237 17.14 1.27 5.40
N LYS A 238 18.17 0.44 5.41
CA LYS A 238 18.90 0.02 6.63
C LYS A 238 19.51 1.23 7.34
N LYS A 239 20.08 2.18 6.60
CA LYS A 239 20.62 3.41 7.18
C LYS A 239 19.51 4.24 7.85
N ASN A 240 18.38 4.43 7.20
CA ASN A 240 17.25 5.18 7.77
C ASN A 240 16.61 4.46 8.97
N MET A 241 16.66 3.12 8.99
CA MET A 241 16.21 2.31 10.12
C MET A 241 17.19 2.27 11.29
N GLY A 242 18.42 2.78 11.13
CA GLY A 242 19.48 2.75 12.14
C GLY A 242 20.15 1.38 12.29
N GLU A 243 20.09 0.56 11.26
CA GLU A 243 20.67 -0.80 11.23
C GLU A 243 22.11 -0.81 10.72
N ILE A 244 22.53 0.26 10.01
CA ILE A 244 23.89 0.52 9.55
C ILE A 244 24.21 2.01 9.69
N GLN A 245 25.49 2.36 9.84
CA GLN A 245 25.99 3.74 9.91
C GLN A 245 26.06 4.43 8.53
#